data_a679c8a77057994399449bb57af7bc48
#
_entry.id   a679c8a77057994399449bb57af7bc48
#
_cell.length_a   1.000
_cell.length_b   1.000
_cell.length_c   1.000
_cell.angle_alpha   90.00
_cell.angle_beta   90.00
_cell.angle_gamma   90.00
#
_symmetry.space_group_name_H-M   'P 1'
#
loop_
_entity.id
_entity.type
_entity.pdbx_description
1 polymer ?
#
loop_
_entity_poly.entity_id
_entity_poly.type
_entity_poly.pdbx_seq_one_letter_code
_entity_poly.pdbx_strand_id
1 'polypeptide(L)'
;MARVAGVDLPPNKRAEIGLTYIYGIGRSRSNSVLKEAGVNLDTRIRDLSEDELSRIRGILEAQGEIEGDLRKRVQMDIKRLMDIGCYRGLRHRRGLPVRGQRTHTNARTRKGPRRATIAKKKAPGKK
;
A
#
# COMPACT_ATOMS: atom_id res chain seq x y z
N MET A 1 -22.30 -7.02 -1.76
CA MET A 1 -20.94 -6.51 -2.04
C MET A 1 -19.94 -7.55 -1.57
N ALA A 2 -19.00 -7.95 -2.44
CA ALA A 2 -17.98 -8.93 -2.07
C ALA A 2 -16.98 -8.30 -1.11
N ARG A 3 -16.85 -8.84 0.11
CA ARG A 3 -15.92 -8.40 1.12
C ARG A 3 -14.91 -9.51 1.45
N VAL A 4 -13.63 -9.19 1.34
CA VAL A 4 -12.53 -10.13 1.60
C VAL A 4 -11.50 -9.45 2.50
N ALA A 5 -11.05 -10.12 3.55
CA ALA A 5 -10.09 -9.60 4.54
C ALA A 5 -10.48 -8.22 5.12
N GLY A 6 -11.78 -7.96 5.29
CA GLY A 6 -12.28 -6.68 5.79
C GLY A 6 -12.35 -5.56 4.74
N VAL A 7 -11.93 -5.80 3.50
CA VAL A 7 -11.92 -4.82 2.41
C VAL A 7 -13.08 -5.07 1.45
N ASP A 8 -13.82 -4.02 1.11
CA ASP A 8 -14.88 -4.08 0.10
C ASP A 8 -14.27 -4.01 -1.30
N LEU A 9 -14.52 -5.04 -2.11
CA LEU A 9 -13.96 -5.13 -3.44
C LEU A 9 -14.83 -4.41 -4.47
N PRO A 10 -14.24 -3.69 -5.44
CA PRO A 10 -14.97 -2.95 -6.44
C PRO A 10 -15.72 -3.91 -7.40
N PRO A 11 -17.06 -3.86 -7.49
CA PRO A 11 -17.88 -4.86 -8.18
C PRO A 11 -17.63 -4.93 -9.68
N ASN A 12 -17.26 -3.81 -10.30
CA ASN A 12 -17.09 -3.71 -11.74
C ASN A 12 -15.71 -4.09 -12.25
N LYS A 13 -14.75 -4.39 -11.35
CA LYS A 13 -13.39 -4.80 -11.74
C LYS A 13 -13.32 -6.31 -11.94
N ARG A 14 -12.37 -6.75 -12.77
CA ARG A 14 -12.02 -8.18 -12.90
C ARG A 14 -11.45 -8.68 -11.58
N ALA A 15 -11.61 -9.96 -11.28
CA ALA A 15 -11.13 -10.58 -10.05
C ALA A 15 -9.63 -10.34 -9.85
N GLU A 16 -8.82 -10.48 -10.92
CA GLU A 16 -7.39 -10.20 -10.93
C GLU A 16 -7.06 -8.81 -10.38
N ILE A 17 -7.79 -7.80 -10.81
CA ILE A 17 -7.56 -6.40 -10.40
C ILE A 17 -8.26 -6.09 -9.08
N GLY A 18 -9.45 -6.68 -8.86
CA GLY A 18 -10.21 -6.45 -7.62
C GLY A 18 -9.46 -6.88 -6.37
N LEU A 19 -8.77 -8.02 -6.40
CA LEU A 19 -7.97 -8.49 -5.26
C LEU A 19 -6.76 -7.60 -4.96
N THR A 20 -6.24 -6.84 -5.91
CA THR A 20 -5.12 -5.92 -5.66
C THR A 20 -5.49 -4.70 -4.80
N TYR A 21 -6.77 -4.50 -4.50
CA TYR A 21 -7.20 -3.48 -3.54
C TYR A 21 -6.91 -3.87 -2.08
N ILE A 22 -6.62 -5.15 -1.83
CA ILE A 22 -6.22 -5.66 -0.52
C ILE A 22 -4.73 -5.37 -0.33
N TYR A 23 -4.36 -4.71 0.77
CA TYR A 23 -2.96 -4.43 1.07
C TYR A 23 -2.14 -5.72 1.25
N GLY A 24 -1.05 -5.82 0.50
CA GLY A 24 -0.20 -7.01 0.47
C GLY A 24 -0.50 -7.96 -0.69
N ILE A 25 -1.54 -7.68 -1.49
CA ILE A 25 -1.85 -8.46 -2.69
C ILE A 25 -1.51 -7.63 -3.93
N GLY A 26 -0.44 -8.00 -4.59
CA GLY A 26 -0.10 -7.51 -5.93
C GLY A 26 -0.71 -8.40 -7.02
N ARG A 27 -0.56 -8.00 -8.27
CA ARG A 27 -1.10 -8.73 -9.43
C ARG A 27 -0.64 -10.18 -9.50
N SER A 28 0.65 -10.44 -9.26
CA SER A 28 1.20 -11.81 -9.27
C SER A 28 0.56 -12.70 -8.20
N ARG A 29 0.43 -12.20 -6.97
CA ARG A 29 -0.21 -12.93 -5.87
C ARG A 29 -1.70 -13.14 -6.14
N SER A 30 -2.39 -12.12 -6.66
CA SER A 30 -3.79 -12.22 -7.09
C SER A 30 -3.98 -13.36 -8.10
N ASN A 31 -3.14 -13.42 -9.13
CA ASN A 31 -3.21 -14.47 -10.15
C ASN A 31 -2.94 -15.87 -9.57
N SER A 32 -1.99 -16.00 -8.64
CA SER A 32 -1.71 -17.26 -7.94
C SER A 32 -2.92 -17.73 -7.14
N VAL A 33 -3.52 -16.84 -6.35
CA VAL A 33 -4.69 -17.14 -5.52
C VAL A 33 -5.89 -17.54 -6.36
N LEU A 34 -6.18 -16.83 -7.46
CA LEU A 34 -7.29 -17.14 -8.35
C LEU A 34 -7.10 -18.47 -9.07
N LYS A 35 -5.88 -18.79 -9.50
CA LYS A 35 -5.55 -20.09 -10.09
C LYS A 35 -5.76 -21.23 -9.10
N GLU A 36 -5.30 -21.07 -7.87
CA GLU A 36 -5.46 -22.04 -6.79
C GLU A 36 -6.94 -22.23 -6.41
N ALA A 37 -7.72 -21.15 -6.39
CA ALA A 37 -9.16 -21.18 -6.15
C ALA A 37 -9.97 -21.77 -7.33
N GLY A 38 -9.34 -21.97 -8.52
CA GLY A 38 -10.03 -22.42 -9.73
C GLY A 38 -10.99 -21.38 -10.30
N VAL A 39 -10.69 -20.09 -10.11
CA VAL A 39 -11.52 -18.96 -10.56
C VAL A 39 -10.88 -18.30 -11.80
N ASN A 40 -11.71 -17.99 -12.81
CA ASN A 40 -11.25 -17.28 -14.00
C ASN A 40 -10.82 -15.85 -13.64
N LEU A 41 -9.63 -15.45 -14.09
CA LEU A 41 -9.01 -14.14 -13.84
C LEU A 41 -9.87 -12.97 -14.35
N ASP A 42 -10.61 -13.19 -15.45
CA ASP A 42 -11.40 -12.17 -16.12
C ASP A 42 -12.82 -12.01 -15.57
N THR A 43 -13.27 -12.93 -14.70
CA THR A 43 -14.58 -12.84 -14.04
C THR A 43 -14.65 -11.53 -13.23
N ARG A 44 -15.77 -10.81 -13.32
CA ARG A 44 -15.97 -9.60 -12.53
C ARG A 44 -16.30 -9.96 -11.09
N ILE A 45 -15.89 -9.12 -10.16
CA ILE A 45 -16.12 -9.33 -8.71
C ILE A 45 -17.60 -9.54 -8.39
N ARG A 46 -18.51 -8.84 -9.08
CA ARG A 46 -19.97 -8.98 -8.87
C ARG A 46 -20.52 -10.35 -9.33
N ASP A 47 -19.83 -11.00 -10.27
CA ASP A 47 -20.28 -12.24 -10.91
C ASP A 47 -19.66 -13.47 -10.23
N LEU A 48 -18.85 -13.27 -9.15
CA LEU A 48 -18.29 -14.33 -8.34
C LEU A 48 -19.37 -14.96 -7.44
N SER A 49 -19.40 -16.28 -7.37
CA SER A 49 -20.25 -17.01 -6.43
C SER A 49 -19.71 -16.91 -5.00
N GLU A 50 -20.58 -17.14 -4.02
CA GLU A 50 -20.15 -17.14 -2.61
C GLU A 50 -19.17 -18.27 -2.31
N ASP A 51 -19.29 -19.42 -2.98
CA ASP A 51 -18.35 -20.55 -2.85
C ASP A 51 -16.95 -20.17 -3.37
N GLU A 52 -16.87 -19.45 -4.49
CA GLU A 52 -15.60 -18.95 -5.02
C GLU A 52 -14.96 -17.92 -4.07
N LEU A 53 -15.77 -17.00 -3.53
CA LEU A 53 -15.31 -16.02 -2.54
C LEU A 53 -14.82 -16.72 -1.25
N SER A 54 -15.50 -17.77 -0.81
CA SER A 54 -15.10 -18.54 0.36
C SER A 54 -13.76 -19.25 0.15
N ARG A 55 -13.55 -19.87 -1.03
CA ARG A 55 -12.25 -20.47 -1.40
C ARG A 55 -11.14 -19.44 -1.44
N ILE A 56 -11.39 -18.27 -2.04
CA ILE A 56 -10.41 -17.16 -2.08
C ILE A 56 -10.04 -16.71 -0.66
N ARG A 57 -11.03 -16.54 0.24
CA ARG A 57 -10.78 -16.18 1.64
C ARG A 57 -9.90 -17.21 2.34
N GLY A 58 -10.22 -18.50 2.23
CA GLY A 58 -9.44 -19.58 2.86
C GLY A 58 -8.00 -19.64 2.38
N ILE A 59 -7.76 -19.45 1.06
CA ILE A 59 -6.40 -19.42 0.50
C ILE A 59 -5.63 -18.19 1.00
N LEU A 60 -6.27 -17.04 1.06
CA LEU A 60 -5.63 -15.81 1.53
C LEU A 60 -5.25 -15.87 3.00
N GLU A 61 -6.10 -16.46 3.84
CA GLU A 61 -5.82 -16.69 5.27
C GLU A 61 -4.67 -17.68 5.46
N ALA A 62 -4.61 -18.75 4.65
CA ALA A 62 -3.54 -19.74 4.70
C ALA A 62 -2.19 -19.21 4.18
N GLN A 63 -2.20 -18.35 3.17
CA GLN A 63 -0.97 -17.83 2.55
C GLN A 63 -0.25 -16.72 3.34
N GLY A 64 -0.79 -16.29 4.48
CA GLY A 64 -0.13 -15.39 5.42
C GLY A 64 -0.65 -13.95 5.43
N GLU A 65 0.10 -13.09 6.08
CA GLU A 65 -0.30 -11.75 6.48
C GLU A 65 -0.75 -10.86 5.33
N ILE A 66 -1.92 -10.27 5.52
CA ILE A 66 -2.53 -9.27 4.62
C ILE A 66 -3.13 -8.15 5.46
N GLU A 67 -3.42 -7.01 4.85
CA GLU A 67 -4.08 -5.85 5.44
C GLU A 67 -3.51 -5.47 6.82
N GLY A 68 -4.28 -5.63 7.88
CA GLY A 68 -3.94 -5.20 9.24
C GLY A 68 -2.68 -5.84 9.79
N ASP A 69 -2.55 -7.15 9.63
CA ASP A 69 -1.41 -7.91 10.14
C ASP A 69 -0.11 -7.55 9.43
N LEU A 70 -0.17 -7.41 8.10
CA LEU A 70 0.98 -6.95 7.32
C LEU A 70 1.39 -5.52 7.67
N ARG A 71 0.42 -4.61 7.86
CA ARG A 71 0.69 -3.22 8.28
C ARG A 71 1.36 -3.19 9.66
N LYS A 72 0.83 -3.96 10.60
CA LYS A 72 1.39 -4.11 11.95
C LYS A 72 2.83 -4.62 11.89
N ARG A 73 3.07 -5.68 11.12
CA ARG A 73 4.42 -6.24 10.95
C ARG A 73 5.40 -5.22 10.39
N VAL A 74 5.03 -4.52 9.31
CA VAL A 74 5.88 -3.48 8.71
C VAL A 74 6.19 -2.36 9.72
N GLN A 75 5.20 -1.95 10.52
CA GLN A 75 5.42 -0.95 11.57
C GLN A 75 6.35 -1.45 12.67
N MET A 76 6.21 -2.71 13.09
CA MET A 76 7.11 -3.33 14.07
C MET A 76 8.53 -3.43 13.55
N ASP A 77 8.72 -3.80 12.29
CA ASP A 77 10.04 -3.86 11.65
C ASP A 77 10.72 -2.47 11.60
N ILE A 78 9.96 -1.43 11.25
CA ILE A 78 10.45 -0.04 11.26
C ILE A 78 10.80 0.39 12.70
N LYS A 79 9.94 0.09 13.67
CA LYS A 79 10.20 0.39 15.09
C LYS A 79 11.47 -0.29 15.56
N ARG A 80 11.63 -1.58 15.27
CA ARG A 80 12.84 -2.33 15.59
C ARG A 80 14.11 -1.68 15.04
N LEU A 81 14.09 -1.23 13.77
CA LEU A 81 15.23 -0.51 13.19
C LEU A 81 15.54 0.80 13.92
N MET A 82 14.51 1.52 14.37
CA MET A 82 14.66 2.76 15.13
C MET A 82 15.21 2.50 16.54
N ASP A 83 14.79 1.43 17.19
CA ASP A 83 15.21 1.05 18.54
C ASP A 83 16.68 0.57 18.54
N ILE A 84 17.08 -0.17 17.52
CA ILE A 84 18.49 -0.59 17.31
C ILE A 84 19.40 0.63 17.02
N GLY A 85 18.83 1.77 16.58
CA GLY A 85 19.60 2.98 16.25
C GLY A 85 20.47 2.86 14.99
N CYS A 86 20.20 1.89 14.12
CA CYS A 86 20.94 1.72 12.87
C CYS A 86 20.69 2.89 11.89
N TYR A 87 21.56 3.03 10.87
CA TYR A 87 21.43 4.10 9.86
C TYR A 87 20.02 4.19 9.26
N ARG A 88 19.42 3.07 8.87
CA ARG A 88 18.04 3.04 8.34
C ARG A 88 17.03 3.51 9.36
N GLY A 89 17.16 3.13 10.62
CA GLY A 89 16.31 3.56 11.72
C GLY A 89 16.39 5.07 11.97
N LEU A 90 17.60 5.64 11.95
CA LEU A 90 17.79 7.10 12.05
C LEU A 90 17.15 7.83 10.88
N ARG A 91 17.22 7.27 9.66
CA ARG A 91 16.55 7.86 8.49
C ARG A 91 15.02 7.81 8.62
N HIS A 92 14.46 6.72 9.14
CA HIS A 92 13.03 6.63 9.44
C HIS A 92 12.60 7.67 10.48
N ARG A 93 13.35 7.81 11.58
CA ARG A 93 13.09 8.78 12.65
C ARG A 93 13.08 10.21 12.13
N ARG A 94 13.98 10.56 11.21
CA ARG A 94 14.09 11.89 10.59
C ARG A 94 13.14 12.12 9.42
N GLY A 95 12.31 11.15 9.03
CA GLY A 95 11.42 11.27 7.87
C GLY A 95 12.16 11.41 6.53
N LEU A 96 13.38 10.86 6.43
CA LEU A 96 14.22 10.95 5.24
C LEU A 96 14.20 9.65 4.43
N PRO A 97 14.55 9.69 3.13
CA PRO A 97 14.71 8.49 2.32
C PRO A 97 15.71 7.51 2.94
N VAL A 98 15.37 6.21 2.94
CA VAL A 98 16.12 5.16 3.64
C VAL A 98 17.05 4.38 2.71
N ARG A 99 16.75 4.39 1.40
CA ARG A 99 17.44 3.59 0.38
C ARG A 99 18.51 4.37 -0.39
N GLY A 100 19.15 5.35 0.20
CA GLY A 100 20.25 6.11 -0.42
C GLY A 100 19.83 7.12 -1.50
N GLN A 101 18.52 7.42 -1.63
CA GLN A 101 18.07 8.40 -2.60
C GLN A 101 18.63 9.81 -2.29
N ARG A 102 18.92 10.54 -3.35
CA ARG A 102 19.40 11.93 -3.26
C ARG A 102 18.37 12.83 -2.59
N THR A 103 18.81 13.62 -1.59
CA THR A 103 17.91 14.46 -0.78
C THR A 103 18.00 15.95 -1.13
N HIS A 104 19.05 16.38 -1.82
CA HIS A 104 19.26 17.81 -2.16
C HIS A 104 18.19 18.35 -3.11
N THR A 105 17.81 17.59 -4.13
CA THR A 105 16.88 18.05 -5.19
C THR A 105 15.44 17.54 -4.97
N ASN A 106 15.26 16.25 -4.84
CA ASN A 106 13.96 15.57 -4.86
C ASN A 106 13.60 15.01 -3.46
N ALA A 107 13.22 13.75 -3.35
CA ALA A 107 12.76 13.11 -2.11
C ALA A 107 11.42 13.67 -1.58
N ARG A 108 10.54 14.13 -2.48
CA ARG A 108 9.26 14.74 -2.10
C ARG A 108 8.30 13.78 -1.43
N THR A 109 8.32 12.50 -1.78
CA THR A 109 7.50 11.47 -1.13
C THR A 109 7.70 11.44 0.39
N ARG A 110 8.95 11.65 0.85
CA ARG A 110 9.28 11.64 2.29
C ARG A 110 9.20 13.03 2.91
N LYS A 111 9.63 14.07 2.19
CA LYS A 111 9.65 15.46 2.68
C LYS A 111 8.31 16.18 2.55
N GLY A 112 7.37 15.62 1.78
CA GLY A 112 6.11 16.27 1.45
C GLY A 112 6.22 17.33 0.34
N PRO A 113 5.12 17.98 -0.03
CA PRO A 113 5.09 19.02 -1.05
C PRO A 113 6.00 20.20 -0.69
N ARG A 114 6.46 20.93 -1.70
CA ARG A 114 7.23 22.16 -1.46
C ARG A 114 6.31 23.19 -0.81
N ARG A 115 6.80 23.83 0.26
CA ARG A 115 6.11 24.99 0.83
C ARG A 115 6.06 26.09 -0.23
N ALA A 116 4.88 26.66 -0.48
CA ALA A 116 4.77 27.85 -1.30
C ALA A 116 5.57 28.99 -0.66
N THR A 117 6.51 29.56 -1.40
CA THR A 117 7.18 30.78 -0.96
C THR A 117 6.16 31.90 -0.96
N ILE A 118 5.88 32.48 0.21
CA ILE A 118 5.07 33.71 0.29
C ILE A 118 5.82 34.77 -0.52
N ALA A 119 5.21 35.22 -1.62
CA ALA A 119 5.75 36.34 -2.37
C ALA A 119 5.94 37.52 -1.42
N LYS A 120 7.17 38.00 -1.23
CA LYS A 120 7.42 39.24 -0.47
C LYS A 120 6.59 40.34 -1.14
N LYS A 121 5.65 40.91 -0.37
CA LYS A 121 4.93 42.13 -0.81
C LYS A 121 5.99 43.14 -1.25
N LYS A 122 5.94 43.57 -2.52
CA LYS A 122 6.77 44.67 -2.99
C LYS A 122 6.55 45.85 -2.04
N ALA A 123 7.61 46.35 -1.45
CA ALA A 123 7.55 47.57 -0.67
C ALA A 123 6.95 48.68 -1.54
N PRO A 124 6.03 49.51 -1.01
CA PRO A 124 5.51 50.65 -1.78
C PRO A 124 6.67 51.53 -2.21
N GLY A 125 6.76 51.79 -3.52
CA GLY A 125 7.79 52.65 -4.06
C GLY A 125 7.73 54.02 -3.37
N LYS A 126 8.88 54.52 -2.89
CA LYS A 126 8.98 55.90 -2.45
C LYS A 126 8.61 56.80 -3.64
N LYS A 127 7.59 57.65 -3.45
CA LYS A 127 7.31 58.78 -4.32
C LYS A 127 8.41 59.83 -4.15
#